data_6a3b5817a0d02459b050689b7dfcbaee
#
_entry.id   6a3b5817a0d02459b050689b7dfcbaee
#
_cell.length_a   1.000
_cell.length_b   1.000
_cell.length_c   1.000
_cell.angle_alpha   90.00
_cell.angle_beta   90.00
_cell.angle_gamma   90.00
#
_symmetry.space_group_name_H-M   'P 1'
#
loop_
_entity.id
_entity.type
_entity.pdbx_description
1 polymer ?
#
loop_
_entity_poly.entity_id
_entity_poly.type
_entity_poly.pdbx_seq_one_letter_code
_entity_poly.pdbx_strand_id
1 'polypeptide(L)'
;MKILVIGSGAREHALVRSLLADPITETVDCAPGNAGIALEVPTHPIDVKNAAAITQLAQQLEVDLVVVGPEVPLAHGAADAVTAAGIACFGPLREAAKLEASKSFAKEVMVGANVPTARAFTCSNVAEVEKAMNEFGAPFVIKDDGLAAGKGVVVTNNASEAIAHAAECFSNPDGKVVVEEFLDGPEVSLFLLCDGKSVIPLQPAQDFKRALDNDEGPNTGGMGAYSPLPWAQKDLVDVVVKQIGQPVIDLMHERGTPFSGLLFVGLAITSNCLLYTSDAAD
;
A
#
# COMPACT_ATOMS: atom_id res chain seq x y z
N MET A 1 -27.40 5.85 2.31
CA MET A 1 -26.41 4.76 2.49
C MET A 1 -25.78 4.90 3.87
N LYS A 2 -25.76 3.84 4.68
CA LYS A 2 -25.06 3.78 5.97
C LYS A 2 -23.67 3.18 5.76
N ILE A 3 -22.63 3.83 6.25
CA ILE A 3 -21.23 3.48 5.96
C ILE A 3 -20.44 3.30 7.25
N LEU A 4 -19.65 2.23 7.33
CA LEU A 4 -18.64 2.03 8.38
C LEU A 4 -17.24 2.16 7.79
N VAL A 5 -16.47 3.12 8.31
CA VAL A 5 -15.05 3.30 7.95
C VAL A 5 -14.18 2.58 8.98
N ILE A 6 -13.30 1.70 8.51
CA ILE A 6 -12.34 1.00 9.37
C ILE A 6 -10.98 1.68 9.31
N GLY A 7 -10.47 2.08 10.47
CA GLY A 7 -9.15 2.68 10.66
C GLY A 7 -9.17 3.88 11.61
N SER A 8 -8.01 4.50 11.83
CA SER A 8 -7.83 5.55 12.85
C SER A 8 -6.88 6.67 12.42
N GLY A 9 -6.40 6.66 11.19
CA GLY A 9 -5.43 7.61 10.67
C GLY A 9 -6.04 8.88 10.07
N ALA A 10 -5.18 9.76 9.57
CA ALA A 10 -5.59 10.97 8.84
C ALA A 10 -6.30 10.63 7.52
N ARG A 11 -5.92 9.53 6.86
CA ARG A 11 -6.57 9.00 5.66
C ARG A 11 -8.04 8.70 5.93
N GLU A 12 -8.32 7.96 7.01
CA GLU A 12 -9.69 7.60 7.39
C GLU A 12 -10.49 8.82 7.79
N HIS A 13 -9.88 9.80 8.45
CA HIS A 13 -10.54 11.06 8.76
C HIS A 13 -10.94 11.83 7.49
N ALA A 14 -10.07 11.88 6.48
CA ALA A 14 -10.38 12.50 5.19
C ALA A 14 -11.50 11.75 4.45
N LEU A 15 -11.49 10.40 4.49
CA LEU A 15 -12.57 9.57 3.94
C LEU A 15 -13.91 9.85 4.64
N VAL A 16 -13.95 9.88 5.98
CA VAL A 16 -15.15 10.21 6.75
C VAL A 16 -15.73 11.55 6.31
N ARG A 17 -14.90 12.59 6.20
CA ARG A 17 -15.35 13.93 5.78
C ARG A 17 -15.87 13.95 4.34
N SER A 18 -15.20 13.23 3.44
CA SER A 18 -15.64 13.13 2.05
C SER A 18 -16.97 12.40 1.93
N LEU A 19 -17.13 11.29 2.65
CA LEU A 19 -18.37 10.51 2.67
C LEU A 19 -19.55 11.30 3.28
N LEU A 20 -19.33 12.05 4.36
CA LEU A 20 -20.35 12.90 4.95
C LEU A 20 -20.83 14.01 3.99
N ALA A 21 -19.98 14.45 3.07
CA ALA A 21 -20.34 15.46 2.08
C ALA A 21 -21.15 14.92 0.90
N ASP A 22 -21.19 13.58 0.73
CA ASP A 22 -21.93 12.95 -0.37
C ASP A 22 -23.43 12.88 -0.04
N PRO A 23 -24.33 13.41 -0.91
CA PRO A 23 -25.76 13.45 -0.65
C PRO A 23 -26.45 12.09 -0.57
N ILE A 24 -25.81 11.00 -1.02
CA ILE A 24 -26.36 9.64 -0.88
C ILE A 24 -26.03 9.01 0.48
N THR A 25 -25.12 9.62 1.24
CA THR A 25 -24.73 9.14 2.57
C THR A 25 -25.76 9.56 3.61
N GLU A 26 -26.28 8.60 4.34
CA GLU A 26 -27.22 8.80 5.45
C GLU A 26 -26.47 8.93 6.79
N THR A 27 -25.57 7.98 7.06
CA THR A 27 -24.74 7.97 8.26
C THR A 27 -23.35 7.43 7.94
N VAL A 28 -22.37 7.93 8.68
CA VAL A 28 -21.01 7.40 8.71
C VAL A 28 -20.63 7.08 10.16
N ASP A 29 -20.17 5.87 10.40
CA ASP A 29 -19.54 5.44 11.63
C ASP A 29 -18.07 5.11 11.37
N CYS A 30 -17.21 5.14 12.40
CA CYS A 30 -15.79 4.81 12.24
C CYS A 30 -15.33 3.86 13.36
N ALA A 31 -14.44 2.93 13.02
CA ALA A 31 -13.88 1.98 13.99
C ALA A 31 -12.39 1.66 13.69
N PRO A 32 -11.46 1.83 14.65
CA PRO A 32 -11.71 2.41 15.97
C PRO A 32 -11.87 3.93 15.99
N GLY A 33 -11.48 4.63 14.92
CA GLY A 33 -11.45 6.08 14.86
C GLY A 33 -10.33 6.69 15.70
N ASN A 34 -10.37 8.01 15.83
CA ASN A 34 -9.48 8.81 16.68
C ASN A 34 -10.24 10.01 17.25
N ALA A 35 -9.59 10.80 18.11
CA ALA A 35 -10.21 11.94 18.77
C ALA A 35 -10.77 13.00 17.79
N GLY A 36 -10.14 13.20 16.64
CA GLY A 36 -10.62 14.12 15.60
C GLY A 36 -11.87 13.58 14.90
N ILE A 37 -11.86 12.30 14.50
CA ILE A 37 -12.99 11.61 13.89
C ILE A 37 -14.19 11.60 14.84
N ALA A 38 -13.96 11.38 16.13
CA ALA A 38 -15.01 11.33 17.15
C ALA A 38 -15.75 12.68 17.35
N LEU A 39 -15.22 13.79 16.84
CA LEU A 39 -15.91 15.08 16.82
C LEU A 39 -16.94 15.17 15.67
N GLU A 40 -16.84 14.32 14.67
CA GLU A 40 -17.66 14.39 13.46
C GLU A 40 -18.65 13.22 13.35
N VAL A 41 -18.25 12.00 13.77
CA VAL A 41 -19.05 10.78 13.66
C VAL A 41 -18.90 9.88 14.91
N PRO A 42 -19.86 8.97 15.17
CA PRO A 42 -19.72 7.94 16.21
C PRO A 42 -18.47 7.07 15.95
N THR A 43 -17.75 6.75 17.03
CA THR A 43 -16.59 5.86 16.97
C THR A 43 -16.79 4.63 17.85
N HIS A 44 -16.30 3.47 17.40
CA HIS A 44 -16.50 2.18 18.04
C HIS A 44 -15.16 1.48 18.29
N PRO A 45 -14.79 1.22 19.56
CA PRO A 45 -13.55 0.51 19.87
C PRO A 45 -13.55 -0.89 19.24
N ILE A 46 -12.51 -1.22 18.48
CA ILE A 46 -12.37 -2.52 17.83
C ILE A 46 -10.90 -2.87 17.64
N ASP A 47 -10.57 -4.17 17.68
CA ASP A 47 -9.32 -4.67 17.13
C ASP A 47 -9.47 -4.84 15.62
N VAL A 48 -8.77 -4.02 14.86
CA VAL A 48 -8.80 -4.04 13.38
C VAL A 48 -8.26 -5.34 12.77
N LYS A 49 -7.55 -6.17 13.53
CA LYS A 49 -7.10 -7.50 13.11
C LYS A 49 -8.19 -8.57 13.27
N ASN A 50 -9.27 -8.25 13.97
CA ASN A 50 -10.37 -9.17 14.19
C ASN A 50 -11.48 -8.99 13.16
N ALA A 51 -11.37 -9.69 12.04
CA ALA A 51 -12.33 -9.63 10.94
C ALA A 51 -13.78 -9.98 11.37
N ALA A 52 -13.93 -10.93 12.32
CA ALA A 52 -15.26 -11.30 12.84
C ALA A 52 -15.89 -10.16 13.65
N ALA A 53 -15.11 -9.44 14.46
CA ALA A 53 -15.60 -8.30 15.21
C ALA A 53 -15.98 -7.12 14.29
N ILE A 54 -15.21 -6.88 13.22
CA ILE A 54 -15.56 -5.88 12.18
C ILE A 54 -16.92 -6.23 11.56
N THR A 55 -17.10 -7.49 11.14
CA THR A 55 -18.34 -7.95 10.53
C THR A 55 -19.53 -7.86 11.49
N GLN A 56 -19.34 -8.25 12.75
CA GLN A 56 -20.39 -8.13 13.77
C GLN A 56 -20.81 -6.67 13.99
N LEU A 57 -19.85 -5.76 14.07
CA LEU A 57 -20.14 -4.32 14.19
C LEU A 57 -20.90 -3.80 12.99
N ALA A 58 -20.48 -4.17 11.77
CA ALA A 58 -21.16 -3.78 10.53
C ALA A 58 -22.64 -4.26 10.50
N GLN A 59 -22.88 -5.49 10.95
CA GLN A 59 -24.24 -6.04 11.08
C GLN A 59 -25.08 -5.32 12.16
N GLN A 60 -24.49 -5.02 13.32
CA GLN A 60 -25.17 -4.30 14.42
C GLN A 60 -25.58 -2.88 14.03
N LEU A 61 -24.75 -2.21 13.22
CA LEU A 61 -25.03 -0.87 12.70
C LEU A 61 -25.91 -0.89 11.44
N GLU A 62 -26.21 -2.09 10.90
CA GLU A 62 -26.98 -2.28 9.67
C GLU A 62 -26.41 -1.46 8.49
N VAL A 63 -25.08 -1.49 8.31
CA VAL A 63 -24.45 -0.70 7.27
C VAL A 63 -24.61 -1.35 5.90
N ASP A 64 -24.70 -0.49 4.88
CA ASP A 64 -24.75 -0.90 3.47
C ASP A 64 -23.34 -1.15 2.91
N LEU A 65 -22.33 -0.42 3.42
CA LEU A 65 -20.97 -0.44 2.92
C LEU A 65 -19.95 -0.36 4.07
N VAL A 66 -18.92 -1.20 4.01
CA VAL A 66 -17.72 -1.07 4.83
C VAL A 66 -16.58 -0.54 3.95
N VAL A 67 -15.92 0.53 4.38
CA VAL A 67 -14.73 1.10 3.73
C VAL A 67 -13.52 0.82 4.62
N VAL A 68 -12.57 0.03 4.13
CA VAL A 68 -11.36 -0.31 4.88
C VAL A 68 -10.23 0.61 4.45
N GLY A 69 -9.78 1.48 5.36
CA GLY A 69 -8.73 2.45 5.08
C GLY A 69 -7.31 1.86 5.06
N PRO A 70 -6.87 1.18 6.15
CA PRO A 70 -5.52 0.66 6.23
C PRO A 70 -5.41 -0.79 5.72
N GLU A 71 -4.19 -1.25 5.46
CA GLU A 71 -3.87 -2.55 4.88
C GLU A 71 -4.00 -3.70 5.88
N VAL A 72 -3.72 -3.44 7.16
CA VAL A 72 -3.69 -4.46 8.21
C VAL A 72 -5.01 -5.24 8.34
N PRO A 73 -6.20 -4.61 8.43
CA PRO A 73 -7.45 -5.38 8.46
C PRO A 73 -7.67 -6.21 7.20
N LEU A 74 -7.27 -5.72 6.02
CA LEU A 74 -7.38 -6.45 4.75
C LEU A 74 -6.51 -7.71 4.75
N ALA A 75 -5.26 -7.59 5.17
CA ALA A 75 -4.34 -8.72 5.33
C ALA A 75 -4.86 -9.76 6.35
N HIS A 76 -5.71 -9.33 7.30
CA HIS A 76 -6.37 -10.22 8.28
C HIS A 76 -7.76 -10.71 7.83
N GLY A 77 -8.18 -10.39 6.58
CA GLY A 77 -9.41 -10.91 5.96
C GLY A 77 -10.68 -10.17 6.33
N ALA A 78 -10.59 -8.89 6.68
CA ALA A 78 -11.77 -8.09 6.98
C ALA A 78 -12.75 -8.04 5.78
N ALA A 79 -12.24 -7.81 4.55
CA ALA A 79 -13.07 -7.78 3.36
C ALA A 79 -13.72 -9.14 3.06
N ASP A 80 -13.00 -10.25 3.29
CA ASP A 80 -13.53 -11.61 3.11
C ASP A 80 -14.71 -11.86 4.05
N ALA A 81 -14.56 -11.53 5.33
CA ALA A 81 -15.60 -11.77 6.34
C ALA A 81 -16.84 -10.89 6.12
N VAL A 82 -16.64 -9.60 5.82
CA VAL A 82 -17.72 -8.64 5.55
C VAL A 82 -18.51 -9.04 4.31
N THR A 83 -17.81 -9.39 3.22
CA THR A 83 -18.45 -9.81 1.96
C THR A 83 -19.19 -11.14 2.12
N ALA A 84 -18.61 -12.10 2.86
CA ALA A 84 -19.28 -13.37 3.15
C ALA A 84 -20.56 -13.19 3.99
N ALA A 85 -20.66 -12.11 4.77
CA ALA A 85 -21.88 -11.73 5.49
C ALA A 85 -22.91 -10.98 4.62
N GLY A 86 -22.64 -10.78 3.33
CA GLY A 86 -23.55 -10.13 2.37
C GLY A 86 -23.50 -8.59 2.42
N ILE A 87 -22.50 -8.00 3.08
CA ILE A 87 -22.33 -6.55 3.17
C ILE A 87 -21.30 -6.13 2.11
N ALA A 88 -21.55 -5.03 1.40
CA ALA A 88 -20.57 -4.48 0.46
C ALA A 88 -19.31 -4.01 1.19
N CYS A 89 -18.14 -4.28 0.60
CA CYS A 89 -16.85 -3.88 1.16
C CYS A 89 -15.98 -3.21 0.10
N PHE A 90 -15.46 -2.03 0.41
CA PHE A 90 -14.42 -1.40 -0.39
C PHE A 90 -13.06 -1.74 0.22
N GLY A 91 -12.33 -2.60 -0.46
CA GLY A 91 -11.02 -3.13 -0.09
C GLY A 91 -10.81 -4.53 -0.67
N PRO A 92 -9.57 -4.90 -1.05
CA PRO A 92 -9.29 -6.21 -1.62
C PRO A 92 -9.49 -7.34 -0.60
N LEU A 93 -9.85 -8.52 -1.10
CA LEU A 93 -9.85 -9.75 -0.31
C LEU A 93 -8.41 -10.09 0.11
N ARG A 94 -8.26 -10.90 1.17
CA ARG A 94 -6.96 -11.25 1.78
C ARG A 94 -5.89 -11.67 0.77
N GLU A 95 -6.23 -12.53 -0.18
CA GLU A 95 -5.28 -13.00 -1.18
C GLU A 95 -4.82 -11.87 -2.11
N ALA A 96 -5.71 -10.99 -2.51
CA ALA A 96 -5.37 -9.83 -3.33
C ALA A 96 -4.64 -8.74 -2.52
N ALA A 97 -4.95 -8.59 -1.24
CA ALA A 97 -4.27 -7.67 -0.33
C ALA A 97 -2.77 -7.99 -0.13
N LYS A 98 -2.31 -9.18 -0.53
CA LYS A 98 -0.88 -9.53 -0.56
C LYS A 98 -0.06 -8.62 -1.48
N LEU A 99 -0.67 -7.96 -2.48
CA LEU A 99 0.01 -6.95 -3.29
C LEU A 99 0.60 -5.82 -2.44
N GLU A 100 -0.06 -5.50 -1.31
CA GLU A 100 0.40 -4.50 -0.34
C GLU A 100 1.15 -5.16 0.84
N ALA A 101 0.71 -6.34 1.27
CA ALA A 101 1.19 -6.97 2.49
C ALA A 101 2.50 -7.76 2.30
N SER A 102 2.93 -8.04 1.07
CA SER A 102 4.15 -8.79 0.76
C SER A 102 4.83 -8.21 -0.48
N LYS A 103 6.02 -7.64 -0.28
CA LYS A 103 6.83 -7.07 -1.36
C LYS A 103 7.32 -8.15 -2.33
N SER A 104 7.65 -9.33 -1.83
CA SER A 104 8.04 -10.48 -2.66
C SER A 104 6.89 -10.95 -3.54
N PHE A 105 5.66 -11.00 -3.01
CA PHE A 105 4.47 -11.31 -3.80
C PHE A 105 4.18 -10.23 -4.87
N ALA A 106 4.27 -8.95 -4.49
CA ALA A 106 4.12 -7.85 -5.44
C ALA A 106 5.14 -7.94 -6.58
N LYS A 107 6.42 -8.24 -6.28
CA LYS A 107 7.46 -8.47 -7.30
C LYS A 107 7.14 -9.64 -8.22
N GLU A 108 6.67 -10.76 -7.66
CA GLU A 108 6.25 -11.91 -8.46
C GLU A 108 5.11 -11.55 -9.42
N VAL A 109 4.11 -10.80 -8.95
CA VAL A 109 2.99 -10.33 -9.78
C VAL A 109 3.48 -9.37 -10.86
N MET A 110 4.32 -8.39 -10.53
CA MET A 110 4.86 -7.44 -11.50
C MET A 110 5.66 -8.14 -12.60
N VAL A 111 6.53 -9.08 -12.23
CA VAL A 111 7.29 -9.89 -13.21
C VAL A 111 6.35 -10.72 -14.08
N GLY A 112 5.36 -11.37 -13.47
CA GLY A 112 4.37 -12.18 -14.20
C GLY A 112 3.50 -11.35 -15.15
N ALA A 113 3.22 -10.10 -14.82
CA ALA A 113 2.46 -9.15 -15.64
C ALA A 113 3.35 -8.38 -16.64
N ASN A 114 4.65 -8.66 -16.71
CA ASN A 114 5.64 -7.91 -17.50
C ASN A 114 5.66 -6.39 -17.19
N VAL A 115 5.42 -6.04 -15.95
CA VAL A 115 5.47 -4.64 -15.48
C VAL A 115 6.92 -4.24 -15.25
N PRO A 116 7.37 -3.08 -15.76
CA PRO A 116 8.69 -2.54 -15.44
C PRO A 116 8.83 -2.30 -13.94
N THR A 117 9.85 -2.90 -13.35
CA THR A 117 10.12 -2.78 -11.91
C THR A 117 11.62 -2.96 -11.65
N ALA A 118 12.10 -2.43 -10.52
CA ALA A 118 13.47 -2.66 -10.06
C ALA A 118 13.78 -4.16 -10.00
N ARG A 119 14.98 -4.56 -10.42
CA ARG A 119 15.46 -5.92 -10.20
C ARG A 119 15.53 -6.19 -8.70
N ALA A 120 15.14 -7.38 -8.30
CA ALA A 120 15.06 -7.72 -6.89
C ALA A 120 15.43 -9.19 -6.63
N PHE A 121 15.91 -9.43 -5.41
CA PHE A 121 16.09 -10.78 -4.87
C PHE A 121 15.31 -10.90 -3.56
N THR A 122 14.52 -11.94 -3.43
CA THR A 122 13.92 -12.31 -2.15
C THR A 122 14.89 -13.24 -1.41
N CYS A 123 15.34 -12.80 -0.23
CA CYS A 123 16.34 -13.44 0.58
C CYS A 123 15.73 -13.99 1.88
N SER A 124 16.20 -15.16 2.31
CA SER A 124 15.75 -15.84 3.53
C SER A 124 16.85 -15.90 4.62
N ASN A 125 18.04 -15.38 4.31
CA ASN A 125 19.18 -15.33 5.23
C ASN A 125 20.18 -14.25 4.81
N VAL A 126 21.08 -13.91 5.72
CA VAL A 126 22.09 -12.86 5.51
C VAL A 126 23.03 -13.17 4.35
N ALA A 127 23.41 -14.42 4.13
CA ALA A 127 24.32 -14.78 3.04
C ALA A 127 23.72 -14.54 1.64
N GLU A 128 22.41 -14.75 1.49
CA GLU A 128 21.67 -14.40 0.27
C GLU A 128 21.60 -12.87 0.08
N VAL A 129 21.41 -12.10 1.18
CA VAL A 129 21.43 -10.63 1.14
C VAL A 129 22.79 -10.11 0.70
N GLU A 130 23.89 -10.60 1.28
CA GLU A 130 25.25 -10.23 0.87
C GLU A 130 25.52 -10.51 -0.62
N LYS A 131 25.03 -11.64 -1.12
CA LYS A 131 25.15 -11.98 -2.55
C LYS A 131 24.38 -10.98 -3.43
N ALA A 132 23.14 -10.64 -3.06
CA ALA A 132 22.30 -9.68 -3.79
C ALA A 132 22.93 -8.27 -3.74
N MET A 133 23.43 -7.83 -2.58
CA MET A 133 24.13 -6.57 -2.43
C MET A 133 25.37 -6.47 -3.32
N ASN A 134 26.12 -7.58 -3.47
CA ASN A 134 27.28 -7.62 -4.36
C ASN A 134 26.92 -7.53 -5.85
N GLU A 135 25.71 -8.00 -6.22
CA GLU A 135 25.23 -7.93 -7.61
C GLU A 135 24.77 -6.51 -7.98
N PHE A 136 24.04 -5.83 -7.08
CA PHE A 136 23.49 -4.51 -7.37
C PHE A 136 24.48 -3.38 -7.07
N GLY A 137 25.34 -3.53 -6.06
CA GLY A 137 26.21 -2.47 -5.60
C GLY A 137 25.48 -1.45 -4.70
N ALA A 138 26.19 -0.42 -4.28
CA ALA A 138 25.63 0.68 -3.49
C ALA A 138 25.02 1.76 -4.40
N PRO A 139 23.96 2.46 -3.94
CA PRO A 139 23.30 2.35 -2.64
C PRO A 139 22.54 1.02 -2.47
N PHE A 140 22.62 0.41 -1.28
CA PHE A 140 21.92 -0.82 -0.95
C PHE A 140 20.49 -0.52 -0.52
N VAL A 141 19.51 -1.19 -1.14
CA VAL A 141 18.07 -1.08 -0.82
C VAL A 141 17.62 -2.40 -0.20
N ILE A 142 17.35 -2.36 1.09
CA ILE A 142 16.97 -3.54 1.89
C ILE A 142 15.58 -3.30 2.46
N LYS A 143 14.64 -4.19 2.13
CA LYS A 143 13.23 -4.06 2.52
C LYS A 143 12.77 -5.30 3.28
N ASP A 144 12.16 -5.11 4.45
CA ASP A 144 11.36 -6.16 5.09
C ASP A 144 10.19 -6.55 4.18
N ASP A 145 9.93 -7.84 4.00
CA ASP A 145 8.85 -8.32 3.13
C ASP A 145 7.45 -8.06 3.70
N GLY A 146 7.33 -7.78 5.00
CA GLY A 146 6.06 -7.56 5.68
C GLY A 146 5.59 -6.10 5.70
N LEU A 147 4.40 -5.90 6.29
CA LEU A 147 3.89 -4.58 6.66
C LEU A 147 4.72 -4.02 7.83
N ALA A 148 5.46 -2.95 7.61
CA ALA A 148 6.40 -2.39 8.57
C ALA A 148 6.14 -0.90 8.90
N ALA A 149 5.00 -0.34 8.45
CA ALA A 149 4.60 1.06 8.69
C ALA A 149 5.75 2.06 8.44
N GLY A 150 6.37 2.00 7.24
CA GLY A 150 7.44 2.90 6.81
C GLY A 150 8.82 2.66 7.44
N LYS A 151 8.95 1.69 8.34
CA LYS A 151 10.22 1.41 9.04
C LYS A 151 10.96 0.18 8.52
N GLY A 152 10.39 -0.53 7.57
CA GLY A 152 10.94 -1.76 7.01
C GLY A 152 11.92 -1.55 5.85
N VAL A 153 12.25 -0.32 5.49
CA VAL A 153 13.11 -0.01 4.34
C VAL A 153 14.34 0.77 4.79
N VAL A 154 15.52 0.29 4.37
CA VAL A 154 16.79 0.99 4.53
C VAL A 154 17.42 1.19 3.15
N VAL A 155 17.81 2.42 2.86
CA VAL A 155 18.61 2.80 1.70
C VAL A 155 19.91 3.42 2.21
N THR A 156 21.04 2.76 1.97
CA THR A 156 22.32 3.18 2.55
C THR A 156 23.52 2.81 1.66
N ASN A 157 24.58 3.59 1.75
CA ASN A 157 25.87 3.25 1.16
C ASN A 157 26.75 2.39 2.11
N ASN A 158 26.30 2.17 3.34
CA ASN A 158 27.03 1.42 4.35
C ASN A 158 26.59 -0.05 4.37
N ALA A 159 27.43 -0.96 3.88
CA ALA A 159 27.14 -2.38 3.85
C ALA A 159 26.85 -2.98 5.24
N SER A 160 27.54 -2.52 6.29
CA SER A 160 27.30 -3.02 7.65
C SER A 160 25.92 -2.63 8.18
N GLU A 161 25.44 -1.45 7.86
CA GLU A 161 24.09 -0.97 8.20
C GLU A 161 23.03 -1.78 7.46
N ALA A 162 23.23 -2.01 6.16
CA ALA A 162 22.32 -2.84 5.33
C ALA A 162 22.20 -4.26 5.88
N ILE A 163 23.31 -4.90 6.23
CA ILE A 163 23.35 -6.24 6.81
C ILE A 163 22.70 -6.29 8.20
N ALA A 164 22.93 -5.28 9.04
CA ALA A 164 22.34 -5.19 10.37
C ALA A 164 20.81 -5.11 10.28
N HIS A 165 20.28 -4.28 9.37
CA HIS A 165 18.84 -4.19 9.13
C HIS A 165 18.26 -5.52 8.63
N ALA A 166 18.92 -6.18 7.68
CA ALA A 166 18.48 -7.51 7.19
C ALA A 166 18.47 -8.56 8.32
N ALA A 167 19.50 -8.55 9.19
CA ALA A 167 19.56 -9.45 10.34
C ALA A 167 18.42 -9.22 11.35
N GLU A 168 18.02 -7.95 11.54
CA GLU A 168 16.86 -7.61 12.37
C GLU A 168 15.56 -8.16 11.76
N CYS A 169 15.35 -8.02 10.44
CA CYS A 169 14.19 -8.58 9.75
C CYS A 169 14.11 -10.11 9.92
N PHE A 170 15.24 -10.82 9.87
CA PHE A 170 15.31 -12.27 10.09
C PHE A 170 15.15 -12.70 11.55
N SER A 171 15.03 -11.78 12.51
CA SER A 171 14.69 -12.13 13.89
C SER A 171 13.28 -12.73 13.99
N ASN A 172 12.39 -12.45 13.06
CA ASN A 172 11.14 -13.17 12.85
C ASN A 172 11.41 -14.52 12.19
N PRO A 173 10.85 -15.64 12.69
CA PRO A 173 11.08 -16.98 12.12
C PRO A 173 10.75 -17.14 10.64
N ASP A 174 9.72 -16.40 10.17
CA ASP A 174 9.28 -16.41 8.76
C ASP A 174 9.73 -15.15 8.01
N GLY A 175 10.65 -14.37 8.59
CA GLY A 175 11.13 -13.11 8.04
C GLY A 175 11.81 -13.33 6.69
N LYS A 176 11.45 -12.47 5.73
CA LYS A 176 12.08 -12.39 4.41
C LYS A 176 12.51 -10.95 4.16
N VAL A 177 13.52 -10.82 3.34
CA VAL A 177 14.06 -9.52 2.93
C VAL A 177 14.04 -9.46 1.41
N VAL A 178 13.56 -8.35 0.87
CA VAL A 178 13.70 -8.03 -0.55
C VAL A 178 14.87 -7.06 -0.70
N VAL A 179 15.89 -7.47 -1.46
CA VAL A 179 17.01 -6.61 -1.85
C VAL A 179 16.76 -6.13 -3.26
N GLU A 180 16.71 -4.82 -3.47
CA GLU A 180 16.41 -4.21 -4.77
C GLU A 180 17.58 -3.38 -5.29
N GLU A 181 17.68 -3.24 -6.62
CA GLU A 181 18.53 -2.22 -7.21
C GLU A 181 18.00 -0.81 -6.85
N PHE A 182 18.92 0.10 -6.61
CA PHE A 182 18.54 1.50 -6.34
C PHE A 182 18.00 2.17 -7.61
N LEU A 183 16.86 2.82 -7.47
CA LEU A 183 16.26 3.66 -8.52
C LEU A 183 16.52 5.11 -8.19
N ASP A 184 17.10 5.83 -9.15
CA ASP A 184 17.26 7.28 -9.09
C ASP A 184 15.99 7.99 -9.59
N GLY A 185 15.80 9.24 -9.20
CA GLY A 185 14.73 10.09 -9.69
C GLY A 185 13.60 10.33 -8.70
N PRO A 186 12.71 11.28 -9.02
CA PRO A 186 11.61 11.65 -8.15
C PRO A 186 10.58 10.53 -8.05
N GLU A 187 10.06 10.34 -6.83
CA GLU A 187 8.96 9.43 -6.57
C GLU A 187 7.62 10.09 -6.91
N VAL A 188 6.68 9.28 -7.37
CA VAL A 188 5.29 9.67 -7.63
C VAL A 188 4.36 8.60 -7.12
N SER A 189 3.32 9.02 -6.44
CA SER A 189 2.21 8.18 -5.98
C SER A 189 1.03 8.30 -6.93
N LEU A 190 0.57 7.19 -7.49
CA LEU A 190 -0.66 7.12 -8.26
C LEU A 190 -1.59 6.06 -7.66
N PHE A 191 -2.83 6.44 -7.42
CA PHE A 191 -3.86 5.52 -6.94
C PHE A 191 -4.81 5.16 -8.08
N LEU A 192 -5.17 3.88 -8.15
CA LEU A 192 -6.09 3.31 -9.13
C LEU A 192 -7.29 2.69 -8.41
N LEU A 193 -8.50 3.13 -8.75
CA LEU A 193 -9.73 2.46 -8.34
C LEU A 193 -9.92 1.22 -9.20
N CYS A 194 -10.07 0.06 -8.57
CA CYS A 194 -10.14 -1.23 -9.23
C CYS A 194 -11.43 -1.96 -8.85
N ASP A 195 -12.07 -2.61 -9.83
CA ASP A 195 -13.26 -3.45 -9.65
C ASP A 195 -13.00 -4.95 -9.87
N GLY A 196 -11.74 -5.35 -9.96
CA GLY A 196 -11.29 -6.70 -10.24
C GLY A 196 -11.05 -6.99 -11.73
N LYS A 197 -11.35 -6.05 -12.63
CA LYS A 197 -11.15 -6.17 -14.09
C LYS A 197 -10.65 -4.89 -14.72
N SER A 198 -11.12 -3.76 -14.27
CA SER A 198 -10.82 -2.44 -14.83
C SER A 198 -10.16 -1.55 -13.80
N VAL A 199 -9.40 -0.57 -14.27
CA VAL A 199 -8.78 0.45 -13.41
C VAL A 199 -9.21 1.85 -13.81
N ILE A 200 -9.46 2.71 -12.83
CA ILE A 200 -9.72 4.13 -13.02
C ILE A 200 -8.68 4.91 -12.22
N PRO A 201 -7.82 5.71 -12.88
CA PRO A 201 -6.78 6.45 -12.19
C PRO A 201 -7.32 7.67 -11.45
N LEU A 202 -6.72 7.98 -10.30
CA LEU A 202 -6.85 9.25 -9.62
C LEU A 202 -5.75 10.21 -10.07
N GLN A 203 -5.70 11.40 -9.45
CA GLN A 203 -4.65 12.39 -9.73
C GLN A 203 -3.30 11.91 -9.14
N PRO A 204 -2.19 12.02 -9.89
CA PRO A 204 -0.87 11.74 -9.34
C PRO A 204 -0.50 12.75 -8.27
N ALA A 205 0.21 12.28 -7.27
CA ALA A 205 0.71 13.08 -6.16
C ALA A 205 2.17 12.78 -5.88
N GLN A 206 2.86 13.70 -5.24
CA GLN A 206 4.20 13.48 -4.69
C GLN A 206 4.15 13.76 -3.19
N ASP A 207 4.70 12.85 -2.42
CA ASP A 207 4.90 13.00 -0.98
C ASP A 207 6.39 13.13 -0.65
N PHE A 208 6.66 13.69 0.51
CA PHE A 208 8.00 13.87 1.04
C PHE A 208 8.10 13.11 2.36
N LYS A 209 8.87 12.03 2.35
CA LYS A 209 8.98 11.11 3.48
C LYS A 209 10.17 11.42 4.39
N ARG A 210 11.19 12.10 3.87
CA ARG A 210 12.40 12.39 4.63
C ARG A 210 12.26 13.60 5.54
N ALA A 211 12.87 13.52 6.72
CA ALA A 211 12.69 14.52 7.79
C ALA A 211 13.40 15.84 7.56
N LEU A 212 14.44 15.89 6.74
CA LEU A 212 15.30 17.05 6.54
C LEU A 212 15.15 17.64 5.14
N ASP A 213 15.63 18.85 4.94
CA ASP A 213 15.66 19.53 3.64
C ASP A 213 16.43 18.72 2.59
N ASN A 214 16.14 18.96 1.31
CA ASN A 214 16.74 18.28 0.16
C ASN A 214 16.52 16.75 0.14
N ASP A 215 15.41 16.28 0.70
CA ASP A 215 15.07 14.86 0.78
C ASP A 215 16.15 14.04 1.50
N GLU A 216 16.63 14.57 2.63
CA GLU A 216 17.64 13.97 3.48
C GLU A 216 17.08 13.53 4.85
N GLY A 217 17.89 12.78 5.60
CA GLY A 217 17.55 12.30 6.93
C GLY A 217 16.75 11.00 6.94
N PRO A 218 16.22 10.60 8.11
CA PRO A 218 15.44 9.38 8.24
C PRO A 218 14.04 9.51 7.59
N ASN A 219 13.48 8.38 7.18
CA ASN A 219 12.09 8.31 6.76
C ASN A 219 11.13 8.63 7.91
N THR A 220 10.02 9.28 7.57
CA THR A 220 8.92 9.62 8.48
C THR A 220 7.60 9.08 7.90
N GLY A 221 6.48 9.25 8.61
CA GLY A 221 5.14 9.01 8.08
C GLY A 221 4.64 10.07 7.07
N GLY A 222 5.54 10.87 6.51
CA GLY A 222 5.26 11.93 5.55
C GLY A 222 5.33 13.33 6.16
N MET A 223 6.08 14.21 5.50
CA MET A 223 6.27 15.62 5.87
C MET A 223 5.28 16.52 5.13
N GLY A 224 4.69 16.04 4.05
CA GLY A 224 3.72 16.72 3.23
C GLY A 224 3.55 16.07 1.88
N ALA A 225 2.50 16.44 1.16
CA ALA A 225 2.24 15.97 -0.20
C ALA A 225 1.57 17.06 -1.02
N TYR A 226 1.68 16.99 -2.33
CA TYR A 226 0.98 17.90 -3.23
C TYR A 226 0.49 17.19 -4.50
N SER A 227 -0.59 17.71 -5.05
CA SER A 227 -1.20 17.30 -6.30
C SER A 227 -1.93 18.52 -6.89
N PRO A 228 -2.00 18.70 -8.23
CA PRO A 228 -1.36 17.90 -9.27
C PRO A 228 0.15 18.15 -9.37
N LEU A 229 0.84 17.34 -10.21
CA LEU A 229 2.28 17.43 -10.44
C LEU A 229 2.57 18.20 -11.74
N PRO A 230 2.92 19.50 -11.69
CA PRO A 230 3.11 20.31 -12.91
C PRO A 230 4.35 19.91 -13.72
N TRP A 231 5.28 19.21 -13.14
CA TRP A 231 6.50 18.73 -13.77
C TRP A 231 6.37 17.34 -14.40
N ALA A 232 5.32 16.58 -14.03
CA ALA A 232 5.11 15.23 -14.54
C ALA A 232 4.73 15.28 -16.04
N GLN A 233 5.11 14.24 -16.77
CA GLN A 233 4.71 14.09 -18.17
C GLN A 233 3.19 14.02 -18.29
N LYS A 234 2.65 14.64 -19.33
CA LYS A 234 1.19 14.77 -19.51
C LYS A 234 0.49 13.43 -19.72
N ASP A 235 1.19 12.44 -20.24
CA ASP A 235 0.71 11.09 -20.52
C ASP A 235 1.07 10.08 -19.41
N LEU A 236 1.69 10.55 -18.31
CA LEU A 236 2.11 9.70 -17.20
C LEU A 236 1.00 8.75 -16.73
N VAL A 237 -0.19 9.28 -16.50
CA VAL A 237 -1.34 8.51 -15.99
C VAL A 237 -1.75 7.42 -16.99
N ASP A 238 -1.84 7.76 -18.28
CA ASP A 238 -2.22 6.81 -19.35
C ASP A 238 -1.17 5.70 -19.50
N VAL A 239 0.11 6.06 -19.41
CA VAL A 239 1.23 5.10 -19.44
C VAL A 239 1.15 4.14 -18.27
N VAL A 240 0.95 4.64 -17.03
CA VAL A 240 0.86 3.82 -15.83
C VAL A 240 -0.35 2.89 -15.87
N VAL A 241 -1.52 3.40 -16.27
CA VAL A 241 -2.71 2.56 -16.42
C VAL A 241 -2.44 1.43 -17.41
N LYS A 242 -1.90 1.75 -18.59
CA LYS A 242 -1.72 0.78 -19.67
C LYS A 242 -0.58 -0.22 -19.43
N GLN A 243 0.52 0.22 -18.84
CA GLN A 243 1.74 -0.59 -18.72
C GLN A 243 1.91 -1.23 -17.34
N ILE A 244 1.20 -0.73 -16.31
CA ILE A 244 1.36 -1.18 -14.93
C ILE A 244 0.01 -1.64 -14.36
N GLY A 245 -0.94 -0.70 -14.20
CA GLY A 245 -2.17 -0.98 -13.46
C GLY A 245 -3.02 -2.07 -14.09
N GLN A 246 -3.39 -1.92 -15.37
CA GLN A 246 -4.24 -2.89 -16.04
C GLN A 246 -3.58 -4.27 -16.15
N PRO A 247 -2.30 -4.42 -16.55
CA PRO A 247 -1.64 -5.73 -16.57
C PRO A 247 -1.59 -6.43 -15.21
N VAL A 248 -1.39 -5.69 -14.11
CA VAL A 248 -1.44 -6.28 -12.75
C VAL A 248 -2.84 -6.80 -12.45
N ILE A 249 -3.89 -6.01 -12.71
CA ILE A 249 -5.28 -6.41 -12.44
C ILE A 249 -5.70 -7.59 -13.31
N ASP A 250 -5.30 -7.62 -14.59
CA ASP A 250 -5.57 -8.74 -15.50
C ASP A 250 -4.94 -10.04 -14.98
N LEU A 251 -3.66 -10.00 -14.57
CA LEU A 251 -2.98 -11.16 -14.01
C LEU A 251 -3.61 -11.62 -12.68
N MET A 252 -3.98 -10.70 -11.80
CA MET A 252 -4.67 -11.04 -10.54
C MET A 252 -6.03 -11.70 -10.83
N HIS A 253 -6.75 -11.23 -11.84
CA HIS A 253 -8.00 -11.83 -12.28
C HIS A 253 -7.78 -13.25 -12.83
N GLU A 254 -6.79 -13.45 -13.70
CA GLU A 254 -6.41 -14.75 -14.27
C GLU A 254 -5.99 -15.76 -13.20
N ARG A 255 -5.32 -15.31 -12.14
CA ARG A 255 -4.95 -16.14 -10.97
C ARG A 255 -6.14 -16.50 -10.07
N GLY A 256 -7.36 -15.98 -10.34
CA GLY A 256 -8.52 -16.21 -9.51
C GLY A 256 -8.54 -15.42 -8.19
N THR A 257 -7.72 -14.40 -8.09
CA THR A 257 -7.60 -13.50 -6.93
C THR A 257 -7.80 -12.04 -7.36
N PRO A 258 -8.98 -11.67 -7.92
CA PRO A 258 -9.22 -10.34 -8.46
C PRO A 258 -9.03 -9.27 -7.38
N PHE A 259 -8.37 -8.17 -7.74
CA PHE A 259 -8.16 -7.04 -6.84
C PHE A 259 -9.28 -6.01 -7.02
N SER A 260 -10.09 -5.80 -5.99
CA SER A 260 -11.12 -4.77 -5.94
C SER A 260 -10.85 -3.83 -4.77
N GLY A 261 -10.78 -2.53 -5.05
CA GLY A 261 -10.42 -1.52 -4.06
C GLY A 261 -9.48 -0.46 -4.61
N LEU A 262 -8.64 0.11 -3.77
CA LEU A 262 -7.66 1.13 -4.14
C LEU A 262 -6.28 0.49 -4.26
N LEU A 263 -5.76 0.42 -5.49
CA LEU A 263 -4.39 -0.03 -5.76
C LEU A 263 -3.44 1.16 -5.71
N PHE A 264 -2.43 1.08 -4.86
CA PHE A 264 -1.33 2.04 -4.82
C PHE A 264 -0.26 1.65 -5.85
N VAL A 265 0.17 2.62 -6.64
CA VAL A 265 1.26 2.49 -7.60
C VAL A 265 2.33 3.51 -7.25
N GLY A 266 3.38 3.06 -6.57
CA GLY A 266 4.58 3.84 -6.30
C GLY A 266 5.50 3.82 -7.52
N LEU A 267 5.92 4.98 -7.99
CA LEU A 267 6.73 5.14 -9.19
C LEU A 267 8.02 5.87 -8.87
N ALA A 268 9.13 5.39 -9.42
CA ALA A 268 10.35 6.17 -9.57
C ALA A 268 10.46 6.61 -11.03
N ILE A 269 10.49 7.92 -11.28
CA ILE A 269 10.66 8.49 -12.63
C ILE A 269 12.16 8.61 -12.90
N THR A 270 12.74 7.53 -13.39
CA THR A 270 14.18 7.49 -13.67
C THR A 270 14.51 8.18 -15.00
N SER A 271 15.79 8.51 -15.19
CA SER A 271 16.28 9.11 -16.43
C SER A 271 16.08 8.23 -17.67
N ASN A 272 15.91 6.91 -17.48
CA ASN A 272 15.83 5.94 -18.55
C ASN A 272 14.42 5.39 -18.78
N CYS A 273 13.60 5.26 -17.76
CA CYS A 273 12.24 4.74 -17.91
C CYS A 273 11.39 5.01 -16.66
N LEU A 274 10.08 4.85 -16.82
CA LEU A 274 9.13 4.80 -15.71
C LEU A 274 9.20 3.41 -15.09
N LEU A 275 9.48 3.32 -13.80
CA LEU A 275 9.53 2.06 -13.07
C LEU A 275 8.51 2.05 -11.91
N TYR A 276 7.96 0.88 -11.66
CA TYR A 276 7.10 0.63 -10.49
C TYR A 276 7.97 0.19 -9.32
N THR A 277 7.72 0.72 -8.16
CA THR A 277 8.33 0.24 -6.91
C THR A 277 7.27 -0.41 -6.04
N SER A 278 7.65 -1.44 -5.31
CA SER A 278 6.75 -2.09 -4.36
C SER A 278 6.87 -1.50 -2.95
N ASP A 279 7.19 -0.22 -2.83
CA ASP A 279 7.14 0.47 -1.54
C ASP A 279 5.67 0.68 -1.20
N ALA A 280 5.05 -0.43 -0.85
CA ALA A 280 3.70 -0.44 -0.40
C ALA A 280 3.64 0.10 1.01
N ALA A 281 2.72 0.99 1.18
CA ALA A 281 2.10 1.38 2.43
C ALA A 281 3.02 1.93 3.51
N ASP A 282 3.08 3.16 3.51
CA ASP A 282 3.15 3.94 4.72
C ASP A 282 1.76 4.37 5.18
#